data_e1c09f99ed4b6f1f73aa4eaab3dcd26e
#
_entry.id   e1c09f99ed4b6f1f73aa4eaab3dcd26e
#
_cell.length_a   1.000
_cell.length_b   1.000
_cell.length_c   1.000
_cell.angle_alpha   90.00
_cell.angle_beta   90.00
_cell.angle_gamma   90.00
#
_symmetry.space_group_name_H-M   'P 1'
#
loop_
_entity.id
_entity.type
_entity.pdbx_description
1 polymer ?
#
loop_
_entity_poly.entity_id
_entity_poly.type
_entity_poly.pdbx_seq_one_letter_code
_entity_poly.pdbx_strand_id
1 'polypeptide(L)'
;MANPGMLCLAISAATLVTACAAARTTTPHSQPDRFVARNVASNIRVGFPLQPCVATMLSRSPTFRETYSTIAGRHDVRVTIELVPNRTKPVRAVTEVRSFAGGQRVAAVRLYTTADVIELIAHEMEHVREQLEGTNLLLLSVARGSDVRRFGTKFETRRGVETGLRVAAEVGGTASRTCQGSLRDASLIAYSF
;
A
#
# COMPACT_ATOMS: atom_id res chain seq x y z
N MET A 1 -16.68 7.13 81.09
CA MET A 1 -16.34 8.38 81.76
C MET A 1 -15.79 9.35 80.72
N ALA A 2 -16.39 10.55 80.70
CA ALA A 2 -15.94 11.80 80.06
C ALA A 2 -15.87 11.90 78.54
N ASN A 3 -16.89 12.47 77.95
CA ASN A 3 -16.89 13.43 76.85
C ASN A 3 -16.21 14.73 77.36
N PRO A 4 -15.54 15.57 76.62
CA PRO A 4 -16.19 16.48 75.68
C PRO A 4 -15.30 17.00 74.56
N GLY A 5 -15.90 17.77 73.62
CA GLY A 5 -15.17 18.78 72.88
C GLY A 5 -15.68 19.00 71.44
N MET A 6 -16.84 19.62 71.37
CA MET A 6 -17.39 20.22 70.18
C MET A 6 -16.62 21.49 69.81
N LEU A 7 -16.00 21.55 68.64
CA LEU A 7 -15.44 22.79 68.10
C LEU A 7 -15.99 23.03 66.72
N CYS A 8 -16.91 24.00 66.61
CA CYS A 8 -17.42 24.54 65.38
C CYS A 8 -16.33 25.42 64.70
N LEU A 9 -15.95 25.11 63.52
CA LEU A 9 -15.21 26.04 62.67
C LEU A 9 -16.04 26.34 61.42
N ALA A 10 -16.49 27.57 61.35
CA ALA A 10 -17.14 28.17 60.21
C ALA A 10 -16.07 28.39 59.06
N ILE A 11 -16.26 27.86 57.93
CA ILE A 11 -15.42 28.16 56.77
C ILE A 11 -16.28 28.87 55.73
N SER A 12 -15.89 30.10 55.44
CA SER A 12 -16.49 31.03 54.50
C SER A 12 -16.43 30.46 53.08
N ALA A 13 -17.55 30.51 52.37
CA ALA A 13 -17.64 30.18 50.96
C ALA A 13 -17.03 31.34 50.14
N ALA A 14 -15.90 31.09 49.53
CA ALA A 14 -15.39 31.94 48.45
C ALA A 14 -15.83 31.36 47.11
N THR A 15 -16.79 32.06 46.48
CA THR A 15 -17.24 31.74 45.11
C THR A 15 -16.15 32.13 44.11
N LEU A 16 -15.45 31.13 43.58
CA LEU A 16 -14.58 31.28 42.39
C LEU A 16 -15.43 31.16 41.13
N VAL A 17 -15.64 32.27 40.47
CA VAL A 17 -16.21 32.30 39.12
C VAL A 17 -15.10 31.87 38.13
N THR A 18 -15.11 30.61 37.71
CA THR A 18 -14.22 30.11 36.67
C THR A 18 -14.82 30.46 35.33
N ALA A 19 -14.23 31.44 34.63
CA ALA A 19 -14.54 31.75 33.25
C ALA A 19 -14.07 30.57 32.36
N CYS A 20 -15.00 29.79 31.82
CA CYS A 20 -14.73 28.82 30.79
C CYS A 20 -14.36 29.57 29.49
N ALA A 21 -13.07 29.74 29.23
CA ALA A 21 -12.59 30.08 27.91
C ALA A 21 -12.77 28.86 27.00
N ALA A 22 -13.75 28.94 26.09
CA ALA A 22 -13.94 27.94 25.05
C ALA A 22 -12.73 27.97 24.11
N ALA A 23 -11.78 27.07 24.33
CA ALA A 23 -10.72 26.79 23.40
C ALA A 23 -11.36 26.22 22.12
N ARG A 24 -11.42 27.03 21.06
CA ARG A 24 -11.72 26.56 19.72
C ARG A 24 -10.57 25.63 19.31
N THR A 25 -10.79 24.34 19.43
CA THR A 25 -9.94 23.33 18.81
C THR A 25 -10.11 23.47 17.30
N THR A 26 -9.23 24.25 16.67
CA THR A 26 -9.00 24.17 15.24
C THR A 26 -8.39 22.80 14.98
N THR A 27 -9.21 21.86 14.55
CA THR A 27 -8.75 20.59 13.97
C THR A 27 -7.76 20.93 12.86
N PRO A 28 -6.51 20.46 12.93
CA PRO A 28 -5.61 20.63 11.81
C PRO A 28 -6.20 19.88 10.65
N HIS A 29 -6.63 20.61 9.63
CA HIS A 29 -7.02 20.05 8.34
C HIS A 29 -5.78 19.38 7.78
N SER A 30 -5.68 18.06 8.00
CA SER A 30 -4.61 17.23 7.48
C SER A 30 -4.66 17.37 5.95
N GLN A 31 -3.73 18.11 5.39
CA GLN A 31 -3.52 18.15 3.95
C GLN A 31 -2.94 16.79 3.51
N PRO A 32 -3.72 15.86 2.95
CA PRO A 32 -3.21 14.57 2.48
C PRO A 32 -2.33 14.70 1.25
N ASP A 33 -2.44 15.80 0.50
CA ASP A 33 -1.88 15.90 -0.84
C ASP A 33 -0.37 16.21 -0.89
N ARG A 34 0.23 16.74 0.16
CA ARG A 34 1.67 17.04 0.16
C ARG A 34 2.58 15.85 0.48
N PHE A 35 2.05 14.80 1.09
CA PHE A 35 2.84 13.62 1.47
C PHE A 35 3.08 12.68 0.28
N VAL A 36 2.17 12.65 -0.69
CA VAL A 36 2.17 11.69 -1.80
C VAL A 36 3.26 12.00 -2.83
N ALA A 37 3.50 13.28 -3.13
CA ALA A 37 4.45 13.67 -4.18
C ALA A 37 5.94 13.46 -3.79
N ARG A 38 6.26 13.29 -2.49
CA ARG A 38 7.65 13.15 -2.01
C ARG A 38 8.13 11.71 -1.85
N ASN A 39 7.25 10.72 -1.93
CA ASN A 39 7.56 9.32 -1.60
C ASN A 39 7.62 8.36 -2.78
N VAL A 40 7.48 8.83 -4.02
CA VAL A 40 7.71 7.97 -5.18
C VAL A 40 9.21 7.92 -5.44
N ALA A 41 9.81 6.76 -5.23
CA ALA A 41 11.22 6.55 -5.49
C ALA A 41 11.52 6.77 -6.99
N SER A 42 12.67 7.36 -7.29
CA SER A 42 13.05 7.73 -8.66
C SER A 42 13.16 6.52 -9.61
N ASN A 43 13.34 5.33 -9.04
CA ASN A 43 13.45 4.07 -9.79
C ASN A 43 12.11 3.31 -9.93
N ILE A 44 11.01 3.79 -9.32
CA ILE A 44 9.68 3.19 -9.44
C ILE A 44 8.74 4.18 -10.11
N ARG A 45 8.30 3.86 -11.32
CA ARG A 45 7.34 4.67 -12.08
C ARG A 45 5.96 4.03 -11.99
N VAL A 46 4.98 4.80 -11.54
CA VAL A 46 3.58 4.37 -11.48
C VAL A 46 2.78 5.13 -12.54
N GLY A 47 2.08 4.39 -13.38
CA GLY A 47 1.16 4.95 -14.38
C GLY A 47 0.07 5.80 -13.71
N PHE A 48 -0.29 6.91 -14.33
CA PHE A 48 -1.19 7.93 -13.78
C PHE A 48 -2.46 7.35 -13.13
N PRO A 49 -3.20 6.41 -13.74
CA PRO A 49 -4.42 5.88 -13.12
C PRO A 49 -4.18 5.13 -11.80
N LEU A 50 -2.97 4.59 -11.58
CA LEU A 50 -2.64 3.78 -10.41
C LEU A 50 -2.01 4.58 -9.26
N GLN A 51 -1.60 5.83 -9.51
CA GLN A 51 -0.93 6.66 -8.51
C GLN A 51 -1.73 6.84 -7.22
N PRO A 52 -3.05 7.12 -7.24
CA PRO A 52 -3.85 7.25 -6.02
C PRO A 52 -3.90 5.94 -5.21
N CYS A 53 -3.90 4.79 -5.91
CA CYS A 53 -3.91 3.47 -5.28
C CYS A 53 -2.59 3.21 -4.55
N VAL A 54 -1.46 3.41 -5.23
CA VAL A 54 -0.13 3.25 -4.64
C VAL A 54 0.09 4.20 -3.47
N ALA A 55 -0.36 5.44 -3.58
CA ALA A 55 -0.32 6.41 -2.49
C ALA A 55 -1.11 5.93 -1.26
N THR A 56 -2.30 5.40 -1.47
CA THR A 56 -3.14 4.82 -0.41
C THR A 56 -2.46 3.61 0.23
N MET A 57 -1.85 2.73 -0.56
CA MET A 57 -1.10 1.57 -0.07
C MET A 57 0.09 2.01 0.79
N LEU A 58 0.88 2.98 0.33
CA LEU A 58 2.01 3.53 1.08
C LEU A 58 1.59 4.19 2.39
N SER A 59 0.43 4.83 2.45
CA SER A 59 -0.05 5.46 3.66
C SER A 59 -0.60 4.46 4.68
N ARG A 60 -1.27 3.39 4.24
CA ARG A 60 -2.06 2.51 5.10
C ARG A 60 -1.44 1.14 5.36
N SER A 61 -0.62 0.62 4.45
CA SER A 61 -0.09 -0.73 4.56
C SER A 61 1.39 -0.73 4.98
N PRO A 62 1.73 -1.18 6.20
CA PRO A 62 3.12 -1.41 6.59
C PRO A 62 3.80 -2.47 5.72
N THR A 63 3.08 -3.54 5.37
CA THR A 63 3.58 -4.61 4.49
C THR A 63 3.97 -4.05 3.12
N PHE A 64 3.12 -3.21 2.50
CA PHE A 64 3.45 -2.61 1.21
C PHE A 64 4.62 -1.63 1.30
N ARG A 65 4.70 -0.83 2.37
CA ARG A 65 5.86 0.06 2.58
C ARG A 65 7.17 -0.70 2.65
N GLU A 66 7.19 -1.86 3.31
CA GLU A 66 8.38 -2.71 3.39
C GLU A 66 8.81 -3.21 2.00
N THR A 67 7.90 -3.85 1.26
CA THR A 67 8.18 -4.32 -0.11
C THR A 67 8.63 -3.18 -1.02
N TYR A 68 7.89 -2.06 -0.99
CA TYR A 68 8.20 -0.87 -1.79
C TYR A 68 9.57 -0.29 -1.45
N SER A 69 9.91 -0.11 -0.15
CA SER A 69 11.19 0.46 0.28
C SER A 69 12.37 -0.44 -0.06
N THR A 70 12.20 -1.75 0.03
CA THR A 70 13.22 -2.74 -0.37
C THR A 70 13.57 -2.58 -1.85
N ILE A 71 12.56 -2.42 -2.71
CA ILE A 71 12.76 -2.21 -4.15
C ILE A 71 13.30 -0.81 -4.43
N ALA A 72 12.76 0.20 -3.75
CA ALA A 72 13.16 1.60 -3.90
C ALA A 72 14.63 1.84 -3.53
N GLY A 73 15.15 1.11 -2.55
CA GLY A 73 16.56 1.15 -2.14
C GLY A 73 17.55 0.55 -3.14
N ARG A 74 17.06 -0.07 -4.22
CA ARG A 74 17.90 -0.70 -5.24
C ARG A 74 18.24 0.28 -6.36
N HIS A 75 19.51 0.49 -6.62
CA HIS A 75 19.99 1.34 -7.72
C HIS A 75 20.11 0.59 -9.06
N ASP A 76 20.11 -0.75 -8.99
CA ASP A 76 20.27 -1.64 -10.13
C ASP A 76 18.94 -2.05 -10.76
N VAL A 77 17.81 -1.51 -10.32
CA VAL A 77 16.48 -1.84 -10.86
C VAL A 77 15.66 -0.59 -11.21
N ARG A 78 14.91 -0.70 -12.31
CA ARG A 78 13.80 0.22 -12.65
C ARG A 78 12.52 -0.56 -12.71
N VAL A 79 11.47 -0.06 -12.04
CA VAL A 79 10.15 -0.70 -12.02
C VAL A 79 9.13 0.22 -12.66
N THR A 80 8.28 -0.33 -13.52
CA THR A 80 7.12 0.35 -14.07
C THR A 80 5.87 -0.41 -13.67
N ILE A 81 4.86 0.30 -13.14
CA ILE A 81 3.56 -0.27 -12.77
C ILE A 81 2.51 0.37 -13.66
N GLU A 82 1.83 -0.41 -14.48
CA GLU A 82 0.92 0.07 -15.52
C GLU A 82 -0.41 -0.67 -15.49
N LEU A 83 -1.48 0.06 -15.75
CA LEU A 83 -2.79 -0.52 -16.07
C LEU A 83 -2.92 -0.59 -17.58
N VAL A 84 -3.05 -1.80 -18.10
CA VAL A 84 -3.22 -2.10 -19.54
C VAL A 84 -4.47 -2.99 -19.68
N PRO A 85 -5.68 -2.42 -19.60
CA PRO A 85 -6.91 -3.20 -19.58
C PRO A 85 -6.99 -4.10 -20.82
N ASN A 86 -7.08 -5.40 -20.57
CA ASN A 86 -7.19 -6.38 -21.65
C ASN A 86 -8.08 -7.56 -21.21
N ARG A 87 -9.33 -7.55 -21.67
CA ARG A 87 -10.33 -8.57 -21.32
C ARG A 87 -10.04 -9.95 -21.96
N THR A 88 -9.17 -10.03 -22.94
CA THR A 88 -8.81 -11.30 -23.61
C THR A 88 -7.67 -12.04 -22.90
N LYS A 89 -6.96 -11.40 -21.98
CA LYS A 89 -5.90 -12.03 -21.22
C LYS A 89 -6.47 -12.97 -20.15
N PRO A 90 -5.99 -14.20 -20.06
CA PRO A 90 -6.45 -15.16 -19.05
C PRO A 90 -5.90 -14.87 -17.65
N VAL A 91 -5.04 -13.88 -17.52
CA VAL A 91 -4.41 -13.47 -16.25
C VAL A 91 -4.81 -12.06 -15.89
N ARG A 92 -4.93 -11.78 -14.60
CA ARG A 92 -5.33 -10.49 -14.06
C ARG A 92 -4.19 -9.48 -14.02
N ALA A 93 -2.97 -9.96 -13.76
CA ALA A 93 -1.75 -9.18 -13.75
C ALA A 93 -0.54 -10.05 -14.12
N VAL A 94 0.61 -9.42 -14.35
CA VAL A 94 1.87 -10.11 -14.61
C VAL A 94 3.06 -9.22 -14.27
N THR A 95 4.09 -9.83 -13.70
CA THR A 95 5.42 -9.24 -13.53
C THR A 95 6.41 -9.87 -14.51
N GLU A 96 7.13 -9.04 -15.23
CA GLU A 96 8.28 -9.43 -16.06
C GLU A 96 9.53 -8.71 -15.54
N VAL A 97 10.57 -9.45 -15.20
CA VAL A 97 11.88 -8.89 -14.84
C VAL A 97 12.91 -9.31 -15.89
N ARG A 98 13.60 -8.34 -16.45
CA ARG A 98 14.67 -8.55 -17.43
C ARG A 98 15.98 -8.03 -16.89
N SER A 99 17.04 -8.83 -16.99
CA SER A 99 18.39 -8.45 -16.65
C SER A 99 19.17 -8.06 -17.90
N PHE A 100 19.98 -7.02 -17.77
CA PHE A 100 20.84 -6.51 -18.83
C PHE A 100 22.32 -6.63 -18.46
N ALA A 101 23.19 -6.44 -19.43
CA ALA A 101 24.61 -6.35 -19.18
C ALA A 101 24.93 -5.25 -18.16
N GLY A 102 25.90 -5.49 -17.27
CA GLY A 102 26.20 -4.56 -16.18
C GLY A 102 25.31 -4.71 -14.95
N GLY A 103 24.48 -5.76 -14.87
CA GLY A 103 23.66 -6.08 -13.70
C GLY A 103 22.38 -5.23 -13.55
N GLN A 104 22.10 -4.35 -14.49
CA GLN A 104 20.87 -3.54 -14.50
C GLN A 104 19.66 -4.44 -14.77
N ARG A 105 18.55 -4.17 -14.08
CA ARG A 105 17.27 -4.87 -14.20
C ARG A 105 16.14 -3.91 -14.52
N VAL A 106 15.20 -4.37 -15.32
CA VAL A 106 13.95 -3.66 -15.59
C VAL A 106 12.81 -4.59 -15.26
N ALA A 107 11.93 -4.16 -14.38
CA ALA A 107 10.72 -4.85 -14.00
C ALA A 107 9.50 -4.11 -14.56
N ALA A 108 8.61 -4.85 -15.21
CA ALA A 108 7.33 -4.34 -15.69
C ALA A 108 6.19 -5.10 -15.01
N VAL A 109 5.43 -4.38 -14.19
CA VAL A 109 4.21 -4.85 -13.55
C VAL A 109 3.03 -4.34 -14.37
N ARG A 110 2.27 -5.26 -14.99
CA ARG A 110 1.12 -4.93 -15.82
C ARG A 110 -0.15 -5.53 -15.24
N LEU A 111 -1.12 -4.67 -14.96
CA LEU A 111 -2.46 -5.06 -14.55
C LEU A 111 -3.38 -5.04 -15.77
N TYR A 112 -4.15 -6.10 -15.97
CA TYR A 112 -5.11 -6.23 -17.08
C TYR A 112 -6.55 -6.03 -16.66
N THR A 113 -6.78 -5.79 -15.37
CA THR A 113 -8.11 -5.53 -14.77
C THR A 113 -8.05 -4.40 -13.77
N THR A 114 -9.18 -3.76 -13.53
CA THR A 114 -9.37 -2.77 -12.45
C THR A 114 -9.94 -3.40 -11.18
N ALA A 115 -10.26 -4.70 -11.19
CA ALA A 115 -10.71 -5.42 -10.00
C ALA A 115 -9.51 -5.74 -9.09
N ASP A 116 -9.71 -5.62 -7.77
CA ASP A 116 -8.73 -6.00 -6.73
C ASP A 116 -7.33 -5.39 -6.93
N VAL A 117 -7.27 -4.17 -7.44
CA VAL A 117 -6.03 -3.49 -7.84
C VAL A 117 -5.00 -3.42 -6.71
N ILE A 118 -5.44 -3.17 -5.48
CA ILE A 118 -4.58 -3.11 -4.30
C ILE A 118 -3.86 -4.45 -4.08
N GLU A 119 -4.65 -5.55 -4.08
CA GLU A 119 -4.13 -6.90 -3.96
C GLU A 119 -3.14 -7.22 -5.07
N LEU A 120 -3.53 -6.94 -6.33
CA LEU A 120 -2.72 -7.25 -7.50
C LEU A 120 -1.40 -6.46 -7.53
N ILE A 121 -1.40 -5.16 -7.24
CA ILE A 121 -0.16 -4.39 -7.19
C ILE A 121 0.78 -4.97 -6.13
N ALA A 122 0.28 -5.28 -4.93
CA ALA A 122 1.10 -5.80 -3.86
C ALA A 122 1.67 -7.18 -4.19
N HIS A 123 0.85 -8.05 -4.76
CA HIS A 123 1.23 -9.38 -5.24
C HIS A 123 2.35 -9.31 -6.28
N GLU A 124 2.18 -8.50 -7.32
CA GLU A 124 3.15 -8.38 -8.41
C GLU A 124 4.44 -7.68 -7.95
N MET A 125 4.35 -6.72 -7.04
CA MET A 125 5.53 -6.09 -6.45
C MET A 125 6.34 -7.06 -5.58
N GLU A 126 5.66 -8.03 -4.93
CA GLU A 126 6.36 -9.09 -4.20
C GLU A 126 7.13 -10.01 -5.16
N HIS A 127 6.58 -10.33 -6.34
CA HIS A 127 7.33 -11.05 -7.37
C HIS A 127 8.56 -10.27 -7.86
N VAL A 128 8.49 -8.94 -7.97
CA VAL A 128 9.68 -8.12 -8.24
C VAL A 128 10.71 -8.33 -7.13
N ARG A 129 10.30 -8.22 -5.87
CA ARG A 129 11.18 -8.39 -4.70
C ARG A 129 11.84 -9.78 -4.68
N GLU A 130 11.07 -10.85 -4.87
CA GLU A 130 11.60 -12.23 -4.92
C GLU A 130 12.70 -12.39 -5.97
N GLN A 131 12.50 -11.84 -7.17
CA GLN A 131 13.48 -11.92 -8.22
C GLN A 131 14.72 -11.04 -7.95
N LEU A 132 14.56 -9.92 -7.26
CA LEU A 132 15.67 -9.08 -6.82
C LEU A 132 16.48 -9.73 -5.69
N GLU A 133 15.86 -10.55 -4.87
CA GLU A 133 16.49 -11.39 -3.84
C GLU A 133 17.24 -12.58 -4.45
N GLY A 134 17.11 -12.81 -5.75
CA GLY A 134 17.78 -13.92 -6.46
C GLY A 134 17.03 -15.25 -6.38
N THR A 135 15.76 -15.22 -6.03
CA THR A 135 14.91 -16.42 -5.95
C THR A 135 14.82 -17.09 -7.31
N ASN A 136 15.30 -18.32 -7.42
CA ASN A 136 15.20 -19.10 -8.65
C ASN A 136 13.85 -19.82 -8.73
N LEU A 137 12.84 -19.11 -9.25
CA LEU A 137 11.46 -19.61 -9.36
C LEU A 137 11.36 -20.89 -10.20
N LEU A 138 12.20 -21.04 -11.24
CA LEU A 138 12.20 -22.24 -12.08
C LEU A 138 12.67 -23.45 -11.25
N LEU A 139 13.76 -23.32 -10.52
CA LEU A 139 14.29 -24.40 -9.69
C LEU A 139 13.29 -24.76 -8.57
N LEU A 140 12.72 -23.75 -7.93
CA LEU A 140 11.73 -23.96 -6.89
C LEU A 140 10.46 -24.60 -7.41
N SER A 141 10.01 -24.29 -8.61
CA SER A 141 8.77 -24.83 -9.17
C SER A 141 8.79 -26.35 -9.43
N VAL A 142 9.97 -26.96 -9.47
CA VAL A 142 10.16 -28.40 -9.61
C VAL A 142 10.59 -29.08 -8.32
N ALA A 143 10.89 -28.30 -7.28
CA ALA A 143 11.28 -28.85 -5.98
C ALA A 143 10.06 -29.38 -5.22
N ARG A 144 10.20 -30.58 -4.66
CA ARG A 144 9.13 -31.22 -3.88
C ARG A 144 8.80 -30.40 -2.62
N GLY A 145 7.52 -30.09 -2.42
CA GLY A 145 7.06 -29.30 -1.28
C GLY A 145 7.31 -27.79 -1.41
N SER A 146 7.72 -27.33 -2.60
CA SER A 146 7.84 -25.90 -2.86
C SER A 146 6.50 -25.18 -2.87
N ASP A 147 6.52 -23.94 -2.40
CA ASP A 147 5.38 -23.02 -2.44
C ASP A 147 5.28 -22.25 -3.80
N VAL A 148 6.06 -22.66 -4.79
CA VAL A 148 6.06 -22.08 -6.14
C VAL A 148 5.30 -22.99 -7.09
N ARG A 149 4.28 -22.44 -7.76
CA ARG A 149 3.52 -23.12 -8.80
C ARG A 149 3.88 -22.53 -10.15
N ARG A 150 4.01 -23.39 -11.17
CA ARG A 150 4.29 -22.98 -12.54
C ARG A 150 3.06 -23.15 -13.43
N PHE A 151 2.74 -22.11 -14.21
CA PHE A 151 1.67 -22.10 -15.20
C PHE A 151 2.26 -21.68 -16.57
N GLY A 152 2.69 -22.64 -17.36
CA GLY A 152 3.43 -22.37 -18.60
C GLY A 152 4.79 -21.72 -18.33
N THR A 153 4.94 -20.47 -18.75
CA THR A 153 6.14 -19.66 -18.52
C THR A 153 6.03 -18.75 -17.28
N LYS A 154 4.92 -18.80 -16.55
CA LYS A 154 4.65 -17.96 -15.40
C LYS A 154 4.79 -18.73 -14.10
N PHE A 155 5.10 -18.02 -13.04
CA PHE A 155 5.24 -18.56 -11.70
C PHE A 155 4.29 -17.83 -10.76
N GLU A 156 3.71 -18.59 -9.85
CA GLU A 156 2.88 -18.13 -8.75
C GLU A 156 3.53 -18.58 -7.45
N THR A 157 3.69 -17.68 -6.49
CA THR A 157 4.28 -18.00 -5.19
C THR A 157 3.26 -17.80 -4.08
N ARG A 158 3.33 -18.63 -3.05
CA ARG A 158 2.52 -18.42 -1.84
C ARG A 158 2.81 -17.07 -1.21
N ARG A 159 4.07 -16.64 -1.20
CA ARG A 159 4.49 -15.34 -0.66
C ARG A 159 3.83 -14.18 -1.41
N GLY A 160 3.76 -14.20 -2.75
CA GLY A 160 3.04 -13.20 -3.53
C GLY A 160 1.56 -13.14 -3.17
N VAL A 161 0.88 -14.30 -3.12
CA VAL A 161 -0.54 -14.39 -2.74
C VAL A 161 -0.78 -13.83 -1.34
N GLU A 162 -0.03 -14.29 -0.34
CA GLU A 162 -0.16 -13.85 1.05
C GLU A 162 0.11 -12.37 1.22
N THR A 163 1.11 -11.82 0.52
CA THR A 163 1.43 -10.38 0.54
C THR A 163 0.28 -9.57 -0.06
N GLY A 164 -0.26 -9.98 -1.21
CA GLY A 164 -1.40 -9.32 -1.84
C GLY A 164 -2.61 -9.24 -0.92
N LEU A 165 -3.02 -10.37 -0.36
CA LEU A 165 -4.15 -10.46 0.57
C LEU A 165 -3.94 -9.63 1.84
N ARG A 166 -2.74 -9.67 2.42
CA ARG A 166 -2.40 -8.90 3.62
C ARG A 166 -2.49 -7.41 3.38
N VAL A 167 -1.90 -6.92 2.28
CA VAL A 167 -1.96 -5.49 1.92
C VAL A 167 -3.40 -5.05 1.67
N ALA A 168 -4.20 -5.87 1.00
CA ALA A 168 -5.62 -5.56 0.77
C ALA A 168 -6.38 -5.44 2.10
N ALA A 169 -6.11 -6.31 3.07
CA ALA A 169 -6.69 -6.25 4.41
C ALA A 169 -6.24 -4.99 5.19
N GLU A 170 -4.95 -4.65 5.15
CA GLU A 170 -4.38 -3.48 5.82
C GLU A 170 -4.92 -2.15 5.26
N VAL A 171 -5.11 -2.07 3.93
CA VAL A 171 -5.69 -0.87 3.28
C VAL A 171 -7.18 -0.72 3.64
N GLY A 172 -7.90 -1.81 3.72
CA GLY A 172 -9.31 -1.86 4.08
C GLY A 172 -10.26 -1.58 2.91
N GLY A 173 -11.46 -2.14 3.01
CA GLY A 173 -12.41 -2.18 1.89
C GLY A 173 -12.91 -0.82 1.37
N THR A 174 -13.04 0.20 2.24
CA THR A 174 -13.51 1.54 1.81
C THR A 174 -12.45 2.22 0.94
N ALA A 175 -11.19 2.23 1.36
CA ALA A 175 -10.10 2.84 0.60
C ALA A 175 -9.83 2.09 -0.71
N SER A 176 -9.99 0.77 -0.70
CA SER A 176 -9.89 -0.06 -1.90
C SER A 176 -10.99 0.32 -2.92
N ARG A 177 -12.23 0.50 -2.48
CA ARG A 177 -13.34 0.95 -3.35
C ARG A 177 -13.11 2.34 -3.94
N THR A 178 -12.59 3.27 -3.16
CA THR A 178 -12.25 4.63 -3.65
C THR A 178 -11.19 4.56 -4.75
N CYS A 179 -10.15 3.76 -4.57
CA CYS A 179 -9.13 3.52 -5.57
C CYS A 179 -9.75 2.93 -6.86
N GLN A 180 -10.59 1.91 -6.75
CA GLN A 180 -11.27 1.29 -7.90
C GLN A 180 -12.23 2.25 -8.63
N GLY A 181 -12.92 3.12 -7.90
CA GLY A 181 -13.79 4.15 -8.47
C GLY A 181 -13.01 5.11 -9.37
N SER A 182 -11.92 5.67 -8.86
CA SER A 182 -11.04 6.56 -9.62
C SER A 182 -10.49 5.92 -10.90
N LEU A 183 -10.22 4.60 -10.87
CA LEU A 183 -9.74 3.87 -12.05
C LEU A 183 -10.80 3.68 -13.12
N ARG A 184 -12.06 3.47 -12.73
CA ARG A 184 -13.18 3.36 -13.69
C ARG A 184 -13.41 4.67 -14.42
N ASP A 185 -13.36 5.77 -13.70
CA ASP A 185 -13.54 7.12 -14.28
C ASP A 185 -12.39 7.45 -15.25
N ALA A 186 -11.15 7.17 -14.88
CA ALA A 186 -9.99 7.35 -15.76
C ALA A 186 -10.05 6.48 -17.03
N SER A 187 -10.58 5.26 -16.94
CA SER A 187 -10.74 4.38 -18.10
C SER A 187 -11.81 4.89 -19.08
N LEU A 188 -12.88 5.50 -18.60
CA LEU A 188 -13.92 6.07 -19.46
C LEU A 188 -13.39 7.25 -20.29
N ILE A 189 -12.52 8.07 -19.73
CA ILE A 189 -11.91 9.21 -20.43
C ILE A 189 -10.94 8.73 -21.52
N ALA A 190 -10.18 7.67 -21.30
CA ALA A 190 -9.21 7.15 -22.26
C ALA A 190 -9.84 6.54 -23.53
N TYR A 191 -11.10 6.17 -23.51
CA TYR A 191 -11.83 5.60 -24.66
C TYR A 191 -12.72 6.62 -25.41
N SER A 192 -12.66 7.90 -25.04
CA SER A 192 -13.46 8.97 -25.65
C SER A 192 -12.70 9.78 -26.72
N PHE A 193 -11.51 9.32 -27.15
CA PHE A 193 -10.68 9.91 -28.19
C PHE A 193 -10.38 8.96 -29.32
#